data_1309c5bb4e2cfad560b7488d5b7b41c2
#
_entry.id   1309c5bb4e2cfad560b7488d5b7b41c2
#
_cell.length_a   1.000
_cell.length_b   1.000
_cell.length_c   1.000
_cell.angle_alpha   90.00
_cell.angle_beta   90.00
_cell.angle_gamma   90.00
#
_symmetry.space_group_name_H-M   'P 1'
#
loop_
_entity.id
_entity.type
_entity.pdbx_description
1 polymer ?
#
loop_
_entity_poly.entity_id
_entity_poly.type
_entity_poly.pdbx_seq_one_letter_code
_entity_poly.pdbx_strand_id
1 'polypeptide(L)'
;MITGQTKNFGVIGHPIGHSLSPAMQNAGIQAAGLDCVYIAMPVEEEDLAQAVTGLKTLGFQGFNVTIPHKQAIMPFLDAIDEDARVIGAVNAVAIQDGFMTGYNTDVVGFLQGMHNHGFSPAGKHAVLLGAGGAARAIIWGLIKEGVASLTIGVRNVVKAQAVADYFRPYMQIQVMDWQSWEFRRMLIQSQ
;
A
#
# COMPACT_ATOMS: atom_id res chain seq x y z
N MET A 1 4.21 30.30 -2.39
CA MET A 1 5.15 30.75 -1.30
C MET A 1 4.67 30.05 -0.02
N ILE A 2 5.57 29.47 0.78
CA ILE A 2 5.19 28.83 2.06
C ILE A 2 5.00 29.92 3.10
N THR A 3 3.88 29.89 3.83
CA THR A 3 3.48 30.84 4.87
C THR A 3 3.00 30.08 6.12
N GLY A 4 2.62 30.78 7.18
CA GLY A 4 2.00 30.15 8.37
C GLY A 4 0.59 29.58 8.12
N GLN A 5 0.00 29.80 6.96
CA GLN A 5 -1.31 29.24 6.56
C GLN A 5 -1.16 27.97 5.71
N THR A 6 0.06 27.70 5.20
CA THR A 6 0.32 26.56 4.31
C THR A 6 0.04 25.23 5.03
N LYS A 7 -0.78 24.36 4.44
CA LYS A 7 -1.13 23.05 4.99
C LYS A 7 0.00 22.04 4.78
N ASN A 8 0.30 21.25 5.80
CA ASN A 8 1.39 20.30 5.78
C ASN A 8 0.89 18.87 5.49
N PHE A 9 1.56 18.22 4.54
CA PHE A 9 1.43 16.82 4.20
C PHE A 9 2.81 16.17 4.11
N GLY A 10 2.88 14.85 4.04
CA GLY A 10 4.16 14.19 3.85
C GLY A 10 4.08 12.69 3.71
N VAL A 11 5.26 12.05 3.73
CA VAL A 11 5.39 10.59 3.78
C VAL A 11 6.35 10.18 4.88
N ILE A 12 5.96 9.17 5.67
CA ILE A 12 6.82 8.51 6.66
C ILE A 12 7.30 7.16 6.15
N GLY A 13 8.54 6.81 6.47
CA GLY A 13 9.16 5.52 6.12
C GLY A 13 10.63 5.50 6.48
N HIS A 14 11.27 4.31 6.34
CA HIS A 14 12.71 4.17 6.55
C HIS A 14 13.28 3.03 5.68
N PRO A 15 14.35 3.26 4.88
CA PRO A 15 14.88 4.57 4.47
C PRO A 15 13.93 5.27 3.49
N ILE A 16 13.82 6.60 3.57
CA ILE A 16 12.88 7.40 2.77
C ILE A 16 13.56 8.42 1.84
N GLY A 17 14.87 8.63 1.98
CA GLY A 17 15.62 9.67 1.25
C GLY A 17 15.60 9.55 -0.28
N HIS A 18 15.31 8.36 -0.82
CA HIS A 18 15.19 8.10 -2.26
C HIS A 18 13.75 8.27 -2.80
N SER A 19 12.79 8.65 -1.95
CA SER A 19 11.39 8.79 -2.36
C SER A 19 11.19 9.93 -3.35
N LEU A 20 10.52 9.64 -4.45
CA LEU A 20 10.09 10.65 -5.42
C LEU A 20 8.72 11.28 -5.07
N SER A 21 8.05 10.79 -4.01
CA SER A 21 6.74 11.30 -3.59
C SER A 21 6.73 12.81 -3.35
N PRO A 22 7.72 13.44 -2.68
CA PRO A 22 7.72 14.89 -2.51
C PRO A 22 7.76 15.67 -3.82
N ALA A 23 8.57 15.22 -4.79
CA ALA A 23 8.66 15.88 -6.10
C ALA A 23 7.33 15.77 -6.85
N MET A 24 6.74 14.57 -6.90
CA MET A 24 5.46 14.30 -7.58
C MET A 24 4.30 15.06 -6.92
N GLN A 25 4.17 14.97 -5.60
CA GLN A 25 3.06 15.58 -4.87
C GLN A 25 3.12 17.11 -4.92
N ASN A 26 4.30 17.70 -4.73
CA ASN A 26 4.43 19.17 -4.79
C ASN A 26 4.19 19.70 -6.21
N ALA A 27 4.56 18.98 -7.27
CA ALA A 27 4.20 19.35 -8.63
C ALA A 27 2.67 19.34 -8.84
N GLY A 28 1.97 18.32 -8.33
CA GLY A 28 0.50 18.27 -8.36
C GLY A 28 -0.15 19.37 -7.52
N ILE A 29 0.33 19.65 -6.34
CA ILE A 29 -0.13 20.74 -5.46
C ILE A 29 0.00 22.09 -6.17
N GLN A 30 1.15 22.34 -6.79
CA GLN A 30 1.39 23.57 -7.55
C GLN A 30 0.46 23.68 -8.76
N ALA A 31 0.30 22.61 -9.53
CA ALA A 31 -0.59 22.60 -10.69
C ALA A 31 -2.06 22.83 -10.32
N ALA A 32 -2.47 22.36 -9.13
CA ALA A 32 -3.82 22.55 -8.58
C ALA A 32 -4.01 23.91 -7.88
N GLY A 33 -2.96 24.74 -7.75
CA GLY A 33 -3.03 26.03 -7.08
C GLY A 33 -3.32 25.95 -5.57
N LEU A 34 -2.96 24.82 -4.93
CA LEU A 34 -3.22 24.60 -3.51
C LEU A 34 -2.12 25.18 -2.63
N ASP A 35 -2.50 25.81 -1.50
CA ASP A 35 -1.54 26.28 -0.48
C ASP A 35 -1.19 25.11 0.48
N CYS A 36 -0.39 24.18 -0.05
CA CYS A 36 0.04 22.98 0.65
C CYS A 36 1.53 22.73 0.40
N VAL A 37 2.14 21.95 1.27
CA VAL A 37 3.50 21.42 1.10
C VAL A 37 3.54 19.94 1.48
N TYR A 38 4.32 19.17 0.73
CA TYR A 38 4.52 17.75 0.97
C TYR A 38 6.00 17.45 1.17
N ILE A 39 6.34 16.77 2.28
CA ILE A 39 7.73 16.49 2.67
C ILE A 39 7.95 14.99 2.96
N ALA A 40 9.20 14.53 2.82
CA ALA A 40 9.62 13.21 3.29
C ALA A 40 10.13 13.31 4.73
N MET A 41 9.70 12.38 5.58
CA MET A 41 10.02 12.33 6.99
C MET A 41 10.57 10.94 7.33
N PRO A 42 11.89 10.80 7.55
CA PRO A 42 12.47 9.54 7.98
C PRO A 42 12.00 9.23 9.41
N VAL A 43 11.46 8.05 9.60
CA VAL A 43 10.96 7.56 10.90
C VAL A 43 11.46 6.13 11.08
N GLU A 44 12.22 5.87 12.14
CA GLU A 44 12.63 4.53 12.54
C GLU A 44 11.45 3.74 13.12
N GLU A 45 11.57 2.41 13.16
CA GLU A 45 10.46 1.56 13.65
C GLU A 45 10.10 1.85 15.11
N GLU A 46 11.11 2.09 15.97
CA GLU A 46 10.94 2.42 17.39
C GLU A 46 10.28 3.79 17.62
N ASP A 47 10.42 4.73 16.70
CA ASP A 47 9.90 6.09 16.83
C ASP A 47 8.49 6.28 16.24
N LEU A 48 7.91 5.24 15.64
CA LEU A 48 6.64 5.35 14.91
C LEU A 48 5.51 5.96 15.76
N ALA A 49 5.34 5.52 17.00
CA ALA A 49 4.29 6.02 17.89
C ALA A 49 4.42 7.50 18.19
N GLN A 50 5.66 7.95 18.45
CA GLN A 50 5.96 9.37 18.72
C GLN A 50 5.78 10.23 17.48
N ALA A 51 6.22 9.71 16.31
CA ALA A 51 6.07 10.39 15.02
C ALA A 51 4.58 10.60 14.67
N VAL A 52 3.73 9.59 14.83
CA VAL A 52 2.29 9.70 14.58
C VAL A 52 1.63 10.73 15.49
N THR A 53 1.96 10.70 16.78
CA THR A 53 1.48 11.69 17.76
C THR A 53 1.98 13.10 17.40
N GLY A 54 3.24 13.23 17.00
CA GLY A 54 3.83 14.49 16.58
C GLY A 54 3.15 15.09 15.34
N LEU A 55 2.90 14.29 14.32
CA LEU A 55 2.21 14.73 13.10
C LEU A 55 0.81 15.27 13.38
N LYS A 56 0.05 14.59 14.24
CA LYS A 56 -1.25 15.07 14.72
C LYS A 56 -1.12 16.41 15.46
N THR A 57 -0.19 16.51 16.41
CA THR A 57 0.01 17.70 17.25
C THR A 57 0.52 18.92 16.46
N LEU A 58 1.35 18.68 15.43
CA LEU A 58 1.89 19.71 14.54
C LEU A 58 0.89 20.16 13.46
N GLY A 59 -0.33 19.63 13.46
CA GLY A 59 -1.39 20.07 12.55
C GLY A 59 -1.24 19.59 11.11
N PHE A 60 -0.55 18.48 10.87
CA PHE A 60 -0.57 17.84 9.55
C PHE A 60 -2.00 17.48 9.17
N GLN A 61 -2.36 17.66 7.90
CA GLN A 61 -3.69 17.32 7.40
C GLN A 61 -3.79 15.87 6.93
N GLY A 62 -2.64 15.23 6.72
CA GLY A 62 -2.53 13.82 6.34
C GLY A 62 -1.11 13.48 5.93
N PHE A 63 -0.85 12.19 5.79
CA PHE A 63 0.45 11.70 5.37
C PHE A 63 0.35 10.31 4.75
N ASN A 64 1.28 10.01 3.85
CA ASN A 64 1.45 8.65 3.36
C ASN A 64 2.36 7.84 4.27
N VAL A 65 2.19 6.54 4.22
CA VAL A 65 2.94 5.56 4.98
C VAL A 65 3.57 4.56 4.02
N THR A 66 4.89 4.40 4.08
CA THR A 66 5.58 3.39 3.29
C THR A 66 6.34 2.40 4.18
N ILE A 67 7.18 1.57 3.58
CA ILE A 67 7.99 0.57 4.29
C ILE A 67 8.84 1.25 5.37
N PRO A 68 8.93 0.66 6.60
CA PRO A 68 8.33 -0.61 7.03
C PRO A 68 6.96 -0.47 7.72
N HIS A 69 6.38 0.72 7.80
CA HIS A 69 5.34 1.12 8.74
C HIS A 69 3.90 0.78 8.35
N LYS A 70 3.62 0.33 7.11
CA LYS A 70 2.22 0.16 6.61
C LYS A 70 1.32 -0.71 7.49
N GLN A 71 1.87 -1.71 8.18
CA GLN A 71 1.13 -2.56 9.11
C GLN A 71 1.22 -2.02 10.55
N ALA A 72 2.41 -1.60 10.95
CA ALA A 72 2.70 -1.16 12.31
C ALA A 72 1.93 0.10 12.72
N ILE A 73 1.52 0.94 11.76
CA ILE A 73 0.77 2.17 12.05
C ILE A 73 -0.67 1.94 12.48
N MET A 74 -1.28 0.81 12.10
CA MET A 74 -2.71 0.57 12.26
C MET A 74 -3.22 0.75 13.71
N PRO A 75 -2.50 0.29 14.76
CA PRO A 75 -2.94 0.48 16.15
C PRO A 75 -2.96 1.94 16.63
N PHE A 76 -2.32 2.86 15.92
CA PHE A 76 -2.24 4.28 16.29
C PHE A 76 -3.31 5.16 15.63
N LEU A 77 -4.20 4.56 14.81
CA LEU A 77 -5.25 5.26 14.07
C LEU A 77 -6.59 5.14 14.78
N ASP A 78 -7.41 6.21 14.70
CA ASP A 78 -8.73 6.24 15.31
C ASP A 78 -9.74 5.39 14.51
N ALA A 79 -9.58 5.33 13.18
CA ALA A 79 -10.39 4.49 12.30
C ALA A 79 -9.55 3.93 11.14
N ILE A 80 -9.99 2.83 10.56
CA ILE A 80 -9.38 2.20 9.39
C ILE A 80 -10.50 1.85 8.41
N ASP A 81 -10.33 2.30 7.18
CA ASP A 81 -11.20 1.96 6.06
C ASP A 81 -11.31 0.44 5.87
N GLU A 82 -12.44 -0.03 5.34
CA GLU A 82 -12.73 -1.46 5.22
C GLU A 82 -11.70 -2.20 4.35
N ASP A 83 -11.35 -1.65 3.19
CA ASP A 83 -10.34 -2.25 2.32
C ASP A 83 -8.97 -2.30 3.01
N ALA A 84 -8.56 -1.21 3.66
CA ALA A 84 -7.30 -1.17 4.42
C ALA A 84 -7.27 -2.19 5.57
N ARG A 85 -8.41 -2.42 6.21
CA ARG A 85 -8.56 -3.43 7.27
C ARG A 85 -8.42 -4.85 6.73
N VAL A 86 -9.08 -5.17 5.61
CA VAL A 86 -8.95 -6.48 4.96
C VAL A 86 -7.54 -6.69 4.41
N ILE A 87 -6.93 -5.67 3.83
CA ILE A 87 -5.53 -5.72 3.35
C ILE A 87 -4.57 -5.94 4.54
N GLY A 88 -4.92 -5.42 5.73
CA GLY A 88 -4.06 -5.41 6.90
C GLY A 88 -2.85 -4.49 6.73
N ALA A 89 -3.02 -3.38 5.98
CA ALA A 89 -1.98 -2.38 5.78
C ALA A 89 -2.60 -1.03 5.38
N VAL A 90 -2.04 0.05 5.90
CA VAL A 90 -2.40 1.44 5.61
C VAL A 90 -1.25 2.10 4.87
N ASN A 91 -1.53 2.82 3.77
CA ASN A 91 -0.55 3.60 3.04
C ASN A 91 -0.86 5.10 2.96
N ALA A 92 -2.04 5.51 3.44
CA ALA A 92 -2.46 6.90 3.52
C ALA A 92 -3.28 7.15 4.78
N VAL A 93 -3.00 8.25 5.47
CA VAL A 93 -3.72 8.69 6.67
C VAL A 93 -4.26 10.09 6.42
N ALA A 94 -5.55 10.29 6.60
CA ALA A 94 -6.18 11.61 6.66
C ALA A 94 -6.34 12.03 8.13
N ILE A 95 -6.09 13.30 8.43
CA ILE A 95 -6.28 13.90 9.75
C ILE A 95 -7.33 15.00 9.62
N GLN A 96 -8.48 14.83 10.28
CA GLN A 96 -9.56 15.80 10.30
C GLN A 96 -9.97 16.07 11.76
N ASP A 97 -9.83 17.29 12.21
CA ASP A 97 -10.14 17.70 13.60
C ASP A 97 -9.44 16.83 14.66
N GLY A 98 -8.21 16.41 14.35
CA GLY A 98 -7.44 15.53 15.20
C GLY A 98 -7.85 14.05 15.16
N PHE A 99 -8.82 13.65 14.33
CA PHE A 99 -9.21 12.27 14.10
C PHE A 99 -8.46 11.69 12.90
N MET A 100 -7.78 10.57 13.09
CA MET A 100 -6.93 9.92 12.09
C MET A 100 -7.63 8.70 11.47
N THR A 101 -7.87 8.76 10.16
CA THR A 101 -8.43 7.63 9.41
C THR A 101 -7.39 7.08 8.45
N GLY A 102 -7.15 5.76 8.52
CA GLY A 102 -6.22 5.06 7.65
C GLY A 102 -6.89 4.44 6.44
N TYR A 103 -6.25 4.55 5.29
CA TYR A 103 -6.69 4.03 3.99
C TYR A 103 -5.60 3.21 3.32
N ASN A 104 -5.99 2.39 2.34
CA ASN A 104 -5.05 1.77 1.41
C ASN A 104 -5.42 2.12 -0.04
N THR A 105 -4.68 3.06 -0.61
CA THR A 105 -4.90 3.54 -1.99
C THR A 105 -4.14 2.71 -3.04
N ASP A 106 -3.27 1.77 -2.63
CA ASP A 106 -2.52 0.91 -3.56
C ASP A 106 -3.49 0.03 -4.36
N VAL A 107 -4.56 -0.47 -3.73
CA VAL A 107 -5.57 -1.34 -4.39
C VAL A 107 -6.29 -0.59 -5.50
N VAL A 108 -6.79 0.60 -5.20
CA VAL A 108 -7.52 1.43 -6.18
C VAL A 108 -6.59 1.83 -7.33
N GLY A 109 -5.37 2.27 -7.02
CA GLY A 109 -4.38 2.65 -8.02
C GLY A 109 -4.00 1.50 -8.95
N PHE A 110 -3.83 0.29 -8.43
CA PHE A 110 -3.53 -0.90 -9.21
C PHE A 110 -4.70 -1.28 -10.14
N LEU A 111 -5.92 -1.35 -9.62
CA LEU A 111 -7.12 -1.69 -10.40
C LEU A 111 -7.38 -0.65 -11.48
N GLN A 112 -7.29 0.63 -11.16
CA GLN A 112 -7.48 1.69 -12.13
C GLN A 112 -6.44 1.64 -13.25
N GLY A 113 -5.18 1.33 -12.89
CA GLY A 113 -4.10 1.12 -13.87
C GLY A 113 -4.44 0.02 -14.88
N MET A 114 -4.97 -1.11 -14.43
CA MET A 114 -5.42 -2.19 -15.32
C MET A 114 -6.61 -1.77 -16.19
N HIS A 115 -7.64 -1.18 -15.59
CA HIS A 115 -8.85 -0.77 -16.31
C HIS A 115 -8.57 0.29 -17.38
N ASN A 116 -7.68 1.25 -17.10
CA ASN A 116 -7.29 2.29 -18.06
C ASN A 116 -6.58 1.70 -19.29
N HIS A 117 -6.02 0.49 -19.18
CA HIS A 117 -5.45 -0.25 -20.31
C HIS A 117 -6.40 -1.30 -20.90
N GLY A 118 -7.69 -1.26 -20.54
CA GLY A 118 -8.71 -2.18 -21.03
C GLY A 118 -8.57 -3.61 -20.53
N PHE A 119 -7.81 -3.83 -19.44
CA PHE A 119 -7.61 -5.16 -18.87
C PHE A 119 -8.50 -5.38 -17.65
N SER A 120 -9.21 -6.51 -17.64
CA SER A 120 -9.96 -7.02 -16.47
C SER A 120 -9.40 -8.38 -16.04
N PRO A 121 -9.10 -8.57 -14.75
CA PRO A 121 -8.64 -9.85 -14.22
C PRO A 121 -9.79 -10.85 -13.97
N ALA A 122 -11.04 -10.43 -14.09
CA ALA A 122 -12.21 -11.28 -13.82
C ALA A 122 -12.15 -12.60 -14.59
N GLY A 123 -12.31 -13.72 -13.87
CA GLY A 123 -12.29 -15.07 -14.44
C GLY A 123 -10.92 -15.55 -14.93
N LYS A 124 -9.85 -14.76 -14.76
CA LYS A 124 -8.51 -15.14 -15.21
C LYS A 124 -7.69 -15.82 -14.11
N HIS A 125 -6.61 -16.49 -14.53
CA HIS A 125 -5.60 -17.03 -13.63
C HIS A 125 -4.47 -16.02 -13.47
N ALA A 126 -4.25 -15.54 -12.25
CA ALA A 126 -3.23 -14.54 -11.98
C ALA A 126 -1.99 -15.15 -11.33
N VAL A 127 -0.83 -14.63 -11.71
CA VAL A 127 0.44 -14.96 -11.07
C VAL A 127 1.06 -13.67 -10.53
N LEU A 128 1.33 -13.64 -9.22
CA LEU A 128 1.98 -12.52 -8.54
C LEU A 128 3.43 -12.89 -8.21
N LEU A 129 4.37 -12.12 -8.72
CA LEU A 129 5.79 -12.30 -8.40
C LEU A 129 6.18 -11.47 -7.18
N GLY A 130 6.39 -12.17 -6.06
CA GLY A 130 6.76 -11.55 -4.79
C GLY A 130 5.58 -11.40 -3.81
N ALA A 131 5.92 -11.31 -2.50
CA ALA A 131 4.97 -11.12 -1.39
C ALA A 131 5.43 -9.92 -0.51
N GLY A 132 5.85 -8.82 -1.17
CA GLY A 132 6.32 -7.60 -0.52
C GLY A 132 5.20 -6.67 -0.05
N GLY A 133 5.54 -5.42 0.27
CA GLY A 133 4.64 -4.45 0.90
C GLY A 133 3.36 -4.12 0.11
N ALA A 134 3.40 -4.15 -1.24
CA ALA A 134 2.23 -3.91 -2.09
C ALA A 134 1.41 -5.19 -2.37
N ALA A 135 1.99 -6.39 -2.14
CA ALA A 135 1.36 -7.65 -2.54
C ALA A 135 -0.03 -7.85 -1.93
N ARG A 136 -0.21 -7.48 -0.66
CA ARG A 136 -1.49 -7.64 0.05
C ARG A 136 -2.61 -6.81 -0.62
N ALA A 137 -2.31 -5.57 -1.02
CA ALA A 137 -3.26 -4.71 -1.72
C ALA A 137 -3.61 -5.27 -3.10
N ILE A 138 -2.61 -5.75 -3.85
CA ILE A 138 -2.80 -6.37 -5.17
C ILE A 138 -3.64 -7.65 -5.05
N ILE A 139 -3.35 -8.53 -4.08
CA ILE A 139 -4.13 -9.74 -3.80
C ILE A 139 -5.59 -9.39 -3.55
N TRP A 140 -5.83 -8.42 -2.65
CA TRP A 140 -7.20 -7.98 -2.34
C TRP A 140 -7.92 -7.41 -3.57
N GLY A 141 -7.24 -6.57 -4.36
CA GLY A 141 -7.78 -6.03 -5.59
C GLY A 141 -8.17 -7.12 -6.60
N LEU A 142 -7.32 -8.12 -6.81
CA LEU A 142 -7.60 -9.26 -7.69
C LEU A 142 -8.79 -10.09 -7.19
N ILE A 143 -8.90 -10.31 -5.89
CA ILE A 143 -10.05 -11.01 -5.28
C ILE A 143 -11.35 -10.24 -5.51
N LYS A 144 -11.35 -8.92 -5.27
CA LYS A 144 -12.53 -8.05 -5.51
C LYS A 144 -12.99 -8.07 -6.97
N GLU A 145 -12.06 -8.13 -7.91
CA GLU A 145 -12.35 -8.20 -9.34
C GLU A 145 -12.74 -9.60 -9.83
N GLY A 146 -12.78 -10.59 -8.94
CA GLY A 146 -13.24 -11.94 -9.30
C GLY A 146 -12.24 -12.75 -10.11
N VAL A 147 -10.94 -12.63 -9.82
CA VAL A 147 -9.93 -13.52 -10.41
C VAL A 147 -10.25 -14.98 -10.12
N ALA A 148 -10.10 -15.89 -11.11
CA ALA A 148 -10.46 -17.30 -10.94
C ALA A 148 -9.47 -18.05 -10.03
N SER A 149 -8.19 -17.75 -10.12
CA SER A 149 -7.17 -18.31 -9.23
C SER A 149 -5.97 -17.36 -9.11
N LEU A 150 -5.22 -17.50 -8.02
CA LEU A 150 -4.03 -16.73 -7.76
C LEU A 150 -2.89 -17.62 -7.29
N THR A 151 -1.72 -17.48 -7.93
CA THR A 151 -0.48 -18.13 -7.52
C THR A 151 0.55 -17.05 -7.16
N ILE A 152 1.22 -17.21 -6.02
CA ILE A 152 2.32 -16.33 -5.60
C ILE A 152 3.65 -17.06 -5.84
N GLY A 153 4.48 -16.53 -6.75
CA GLY A 153 5.84 -17.01 -6.99
C GLY A 153 6.85 -16.21 -6.17
N VAL A 154 7.63 -16.86 -5.31
CA VAL A 154 8.56 -16.20 -4.37
C VAL A 154 9.83 -17.00 -4.13
N ARG A 155 10.86 -16.34 -3.58
CA ARG A 155 12.07 -17.01 -3.05
C ARG A 155 11.83 -17.57 -1.64
N ASN A 156 11.08 -16.86 -0.82
CA ASN A 156 10.79 -17.27 0.58
C ASN A 156 9.33 -17.73 0.68
N VAL A 157 9.13 -19.03 0.46
CA VAL A 157 7.81 -19.68 0.49
C VAL A 157 7.14 -19.55 1.86
N VAL A 158 7.90 -19.67 2.96
CA VAL A 158 7.34 -19.61 4.32
C VAL A 158 6.72 -18.24 4.60
N LYS A 159 7.41 -17.15 4.24
CA LYS A 159 6.88 -15.79 4.42
C LYS A 159 5.64 -15.55 3.53
N ALA A 160 5.63 -16.04 2.31
CA ALA A 160 4.51 -15.90 1.40
C ALA A 160 3.30 -16.75 1.82
N GLN A 161 3.54 -17.91 2.43
CA GLN A 161 2.47 -18.77 2.96
C GLN A 161 1.67 -18.05 4.05
N ALA A 162 2.31 -17.28 4.92
CA ALA A 162 1.61 -16.46 5.92
C ALA A 162 0.68 -15.41 5.27
N VAL A 163 1.06 -14.86 4.11
CA VAL A 163 0.18 -13.95 3.35
C VAL A 163 -0.98 -14.72 2.72
N ALA A 164 -0.72 -15.87 2.10
CA ALA A 164 -1.78 -16.71 1.53
C ALA A 164 -2.79 -17.19 2.59
N ASP A 165 -2.30 -17.60 3.77
CA ASP A 165 -3.14 -18.03 4.89
C ASP A 165 -4.01 -16.88 5.43
N TYR A 166 -3.49 -15.65 5.44
CA TYR A 166 -4.26 -14.47 5.82
C TYR A 166 -5.48 -14.25 4.91
N PHE A 167 -5.32 -14.45 3.60
CA PHE A 167 -6.41 -14.28 2.64
C PHE A 167 -7.26 -15.54 2.41
N ARG A 168 -6.98 -16.64 3.10
CA ARG A 168 -7.74 -17.91 2.99
C ARG A 168 -9.26 -17.76 3.15
N PRO A 169 -9.80 -16.87 4.02
CA PRO A 169 -11.24 -16.66 4.12
C PRO A 169 -11.90 -16.13 2.84
N TYR A 170 -11.12 -15.50 1.95
CA TYR A 170 -11.60 -14.87 0.72
C TYR A 170 -11.24 -15.68 -0.51
N MET A 171 -10.05 -16.30 -0.53
CA MET A 171 -9.57 -17.10 -1.65
C MET A 171 -8.45 -18.05 -1.20
N GLN A 172 -8.46 -19.27 -1.73
CA GLN A 172 -7.30 -20.15 -1.61
C GLN A 172 -6.22 -19.73 -2.61
N ILE A 173 -5.04 -19.37 -2.10
CA ILE A 173 -3.91 -18.88 -2.88
C ILE A 173 -2.82 -19.93 -2.88
N GLN A 174 -2.31 -20.27 -4.07
CA GLN A 174 -1.18 -21.18 -4.21
C GLN A 174 0.13 -20.40 -4.02
N VAL A 175 1.07 -20.97 -3.25
CA VAL A 175 2.40 -20.40 -3.08
C VAL A 175 3.42 -21.38 -3.66
N MET A 176 4.33 -20.87 -4.49
CA MET A 176 5.34 -21.66 -5.17
C MET A 176 6.72 -20.99 -5.10
N ASP A 177 7.76 -21.78 -5.01
CA ASP A 177 9.11 -21.28 -5.27
C ASP A 177 9.24 -20.94 -6.76
N TRP A 178 9.52 -19.69 -7.08
CA TRP A 178 9.64 -19.25 -8.47
C TRP A 178 10.85 -19.86 -9.22
N GLN A 179 11.78 -20.46 -8.50
CA GLN A 179 12.92 -21.19 -9.08
C GLN A 179 12.57 -22.65 -9.37
N SER A 180 11.44 -23.15 -8.83
CA SER A 180 11.01 -24.53 -9.05
C SER A 180 10.66 -24.79 -10.52
N TRP A 181 10.83 -26.04 -10.91
CA TRP A 181 10.48 -26.48 -12.26
C TRP A 181 8.95 -26.40 -12.49
N GLU A 182 8.18 -26.72 -11.48
CA GLU A 182 6.72 -26.68 -11.49
C GLU A 182 6.20 -25.28 -11.78
N PHE A 183 6.77 -24.25 -11.11
CA PHE A 183 6.40 -22.86 -11.35
C PHE A 183 6.71 -22.42 -12.78
N ARG A 184 7.89 -22.75 -13.31
CA ARG A 184 8.28 -22.43 -14.68
C ARG A 184 7.36 -23.10 -15.72
N ARG A 185 7.00 -24.38 -15.47
CA ARG A 185 6.08 -25.13 -16.34
C ARG A 185 4.70 -24.49 -16.36
N MET A 186 4.18 -24.08 -15.20
CA MET A 186 2.89 -23.41 -15.09
C MET A 186 2.86 -22.12 -15.93
N LEU A 187 3.90 -21.26 -15.86
CA LEU A 187 3.96 -20.03 -16.66
C LEU A 187 3.96 -20.29 -18.17
N ILE A 188 4.58 -21.37 -18.65
CA ILE A 188 4.61 -21.74 -20.08
C ILE A 188 3.24 -22.20 -20.54
N GLN A 189 2.47 -22.88 -19.70
CA GLN A 189 1.15 -23.41 -20.03
C GLN A 189 0.02 -22.38 -19.93
N SER A 190 0.30 -21.18 -19.37
CA SER A 190 -0.65 -20.09 -19.18
C SER A 190 -0.66 -19.07 -20.34
N GLN A 191 0.15 -19.29 -21.36
CA GLN A 191 0.18 -18.49 -22.60
C GLN A 191 -0.75 -19.06 -23.65
#